data_c2cf2d82568f8398fabd46dd56702cf3
#
_entry.id   c2cf2d82568f8398fabd46dd56702cf3
#
_cell.length_a   1.000
_cell.length_b   1.000
_cell.length_c   1.000
_cell.angle_alpha   90.00
_cell.angle_beta   90.00
_cell.angle_gamma   90.00
#
_symmetry.space_group_name_H-M   'P 1'
#
loop_
_entity.id
_entity.type
_entity.pdbx_description
1 polymer ?
#
loop_
_entity_poly.entity_id
_entity_poly.type
_entity_poly.pdbx_seq_one_letter_code
_entity_poly.pdbx_strand_id
1 'polypeptide(L)'
;MKHLLATAISSALLLTACSEPQTTANNTTTEQTAPASAVEQTNPLFVKSELQYETPDFNAIKDEHFMPAFNKGMTEQMAEVQAIINNTAKPDFANTVVALEKSGELLTRTRSIFYNLAGSDSNPARREIQKELAPKLAAHNDNIFLNKALFDKVASVHEQMDSLALTAEEKRLLDVYYKRFVRAGAKLNAEEKQQIRDINTKHSSLTTQFSQNLLALTKTNVVLVDDKAQLEGLPAGQVEQLANAATEAGHPGKYLIKITNTTRQPILATLKNRDLREKVWRASAERALSGENSNREIVAELAKLRAQKAKLLGYDSWAAFGLESQMAKKPEAVFDMFASMIPALMQNVNAEAAAIQAKIDESGEQFKLQPWDWLFYAEQVRKDKYNLDENAVKEYFEFNRVLEDGVFYTMNRLYGITFKPRNDLPVYHPDVKAYELFDADGKSLAIFFADYFAREGKRGGAWMSSFVKQSGLKEQKPVVVNVMNIQKGANGEPTLISYDEATTIFHELGHGLHGMFSNVKYPTLSGTSVSRDFVEFPSTFEEDWAMYPEVIANYAKH
;
A
#
# COMPACT_ATOMS: atom_id res chain seq x y z
N MET A 1 10.04 58.72 5.31
CA MET A 1 9.83 59.76 4.29
C MET A 1 8.94 59.16 3.22
N LYS A 2 7.66 59.41 3.26
CA LYS A 2 6.93 60.40 2.39
C LYS A 2 6.96 59.89 0.93
N HIS A 3 5.95 59.73 0.17
CA HIS A 3 4.51 60.10 0.11
C HIS A 3 3.98 59.38 -1.13
N LEU A 4 2.82 58.95 -1.17
CA LEU A 4 1.47 59.47 -1.45
C LEU A 4 1.00 59.29 -2.89
N LEU A 5 -0.13 58.69 -3.01
CA LEU A 5 -1.47 59.14 -3.49
C LEU A 5 -1.67 58.97 -4.99
N ALA A 6 -2.68 58.35 -5.39
CA ALA A 6 -4.16 58.53 -5.46
C ALA A 6 -4.55 58.89 -6.91
N THR A 7 -5.60 58.55 -7.51
CA THR A 7 -7.04 58.75 -7.46
C THR A 7 -7.63 58.19 -8.76
N ALA A 8 -8.66 57.38 -8.83
CA ALA A 8 -10.09 57.60 -8.85
C ALA A 8 -10.67 58.34 -10.09
N ILE A 9 -11.82 57.89 -10.55
CA ILE A 9 -13.06 58.50 -11.04
C ILE A 9 -13.65 57.66 -12.18
N SER A 10 -14.71 56.90 -11.96
CA SER A 10 -16.15 57.13 -12.15
C SER A 10 -16.59 57.67 -13.51
N SER A 11 -17.52 57.01 -14.15
CA SER A 11 -18.70 57.64 -14.75
C SER A 11 -19.80 56.60 -15.03
N ALA A 12 -20.92 56.82 -14.39
CA ALA A 12 -22.22 56.22 -14.64
C ALA A 12 -22.94 56.93 -15.77
N LEU A 13 -23.80 56.24 -16.47
CA LEU A 13 -24.91 56.85 -17.20
C LEU A 13 -26.14 55.94 -17.13
N LEU A 14 -27.14 56.48 -16.48
CA LEU A 14 -28.54 56.05 -16.40
C LEU A 14 -29.27 56.39 -17.70
N LEU A 15 -30.22 55.57 -18.10
CA LEU A 15 -31.44 56.03 -18.75
C LEU A 15 -32.62 55.12 -18.38
N THR A 16 -33.64 55.74 -17.90
CA THR A 16 -34.97 55.34 -17.45
C THR A 16 -35.93 55.09 -18.60
N ALA A 17 -36.92 54.20 -18.47
CA ALA A 17 -38.33 54.58 -18.30
C ALA A 17 -39.35 53.44 -18.49
N CYS A 18 -40.32 53.41 -17.56
CA CYS A 18 -41.77 53.19 -17.62
C CYS A 18 -42.33 51.76 -17.83
N SER A 19 -42.86 51.13 -16.77
CA SER A 19 -44.26 51.00 -16.24
C SER A 19 -45.28 50.47 -17.27
N GLU A 20 -46.14 49.51 -17.02
CA GLU A 20 -46.93 48.87 -15.96
C GLU A 20 -47.75 47.68 -16.53
N PRO A 21 -48.74 47.04 -15.93
CA PRO A 21 -48.63 45.88 -15.02
C PRO A 21 -49.48 44.65 -15.44
N GLN A 22 -49.50 43.64 -14.52
CA GLN A 22 -50.43 42.49 -14.39
C GLN A 22 -50.16 41.26 -15.23
N THR A 23 -50.00 40.10 -14.61
CA THR A 23 -50.99 39.27 -13.94
C THR A 23 -50.32 38.09 -13.21
N THR A 24 -50.81 37.79 -12.04
CA THR A 24 -50.49 36.62 -11.23
C THR A 24 -50.75 35.29 -11.98
N ALA A 25 -49.70 34.49 -12.13
CA ALA A 25 -49.85 33.04 -12.40
C ALA A 25 -48.90 32.30 -11.44
N ASN A 26 -49.49 31.52 -10.54
CA ASN A 26 -48.81 30.52 -9.74
C ASN A 26 -48.04 29.57 -10.64
N ASN A 27 -46.72 29.68 -10.70
CA ASN A 27 -45.86 28.63 -11.24
C ASN A 27 -45.23 27.90 -10.06
N THR A 28 -45.77 26.73 -9.77
CA THR A 28 -45.11 25.68 -9.03
C THR A 28 -43.86 25.30 -9.81
N THR A 29 -42.71 25.80 -9.38
CA THR A 29 -41.39 25.39 -9.91
C THR A 29 -41.15 23.97 -9.43
N THR A 30 -41.45 22.99 -10.28
CA THR A 30 -40.86 21.66 -10.20
C THR A 30 -39.36 21.86 -10.40
N GLU A 31 -38.55 21.62 -9.38
CA GLU A 31 -37.12 21.45 -9.54
C GLU A 31 -36.87 20.30 -10.52
N GLN A 32 -36.59 20.64 -11.76
CA GLN A 32 -36.03 19.72 -12.72
C GLN A 32 -34.63 19.39 -12.23
N THR A 33 -34.48 18.20 -11.60
CA THR A 33 -33.18 17.56 -11.42
C THR A 33 -32.49 17.53 -12.77
N ALA A 34 -31.32 18.17 -12.87
CA ALA A 34 -30.49 18.09 -14.06
C ALA A 34 -30.26 16.60 -14.43
N PRO A 35 -30.31 16.22 -15.71
CA PRO A 35 -30.07 14.84 -16.10
C PRO A 35 -28.66 14.44 -15.64
N ALA A 36 -28.57 13.24 -15.01
CA ALA A 36 -27.30 12.65 -14.65
C ALA A 36 -26.35 12.67 -15.85
N SER A 37 -25.08 13.01 -15.64
CA SER A 37 -24.11 13.10 -16.72
C SER A 37 -24.04 11.74 -17.45
N ALA A 38 -23.71 11.74 -18.75
CA ALA A 38 -23.58 10.50 -19.54
C ALA A 38 -22.58 9.51 -18.90
N VAL A 39 -21.60 10.00 -18.15
CA VAL A 39 -20.63 9.21 -17.38
C VAL A 39 -21.30 8.45 -16.23
N GLU A 40 -22.35 8.99 -15.59
CA GLU A 40 -23.07 8.27 -14.54
C GLU A 40 -23.90 7.10 -15.07
N GLN A 41 -24.40 7.19 -16.32
CA GLN A 41 -25.24 6.13 -16.88
C GLN A 41 -24.46 4.91 -17.38
N THR A 42 -23.15 5.02 -17.61
CA THR A 42 -22.30 3.96 -18.18
C THR A 42 -21.14 3.53 -17.30
N ASN A 43 -21.09 3.99 -16.03
CA ASN A 43 -19.96 3.72 -15.14
C ASN A 43 -19.87 2.21 -14.79
N PRO A 44 -18.82 1.50 -15.23
CA PRO A 44 -18.68 0.05 -15.02
C PRO A 44 -18.51 -0.32 -13.52
N LEU A 45 -18.10 0.62 -12.66
CA LEU A 45 -17.97 0.38 -11.22
C LEU A 45 -19.31 0.26 -10.50
N PHE A 46 -20.43 0.72 -11.10
CA PHE A 46 -21.75 0.64 -10.48
C PHE A 46 -22.31 -0.77 -10.42
N VAL A 47 -21.84 -1.65 -11.29
CA VAL A 47 -22.24 -3.05 -11.35
C VAL A 47 -21.06 -3.96 -10.99
N LYS A 48 -21.36 -5.19 -10.61
CA LYS A 48 -20.34 -6.23 -10.45
C LYS A 48 -19.78 -6.61 -11.81
N SER A 49 -18.50 -6.91 -11.86
CA SER A 49 -17.88 -7.44 -13.07
C SER A 49 -18.44 -8.84 -13.36
N GLU A 50 -18.69 -9.11 -14.63
CA GLU A 50 -19.12 -10.44 -15.11
C GLU A 50 -17.93 -11.39 -15.33
N LEU A 51 -16.69 -10.88 -15.21
CA LEU A 51 -15.49 -11.70 -15.30
C LEU A 51 -15.38 -12.64 -14.09
N GLN A 52 -14.67 -13.74 -14.28
CA GLN A 52 -14.50 -14.76 -13.24
C GLN A 52 -14.11 -14.14 -11.90
N TYR A 53 -14.82 -14.51 -10.84
CA TYR A 53 -14.64 -14.04 -9.46
C TYR A 53 -14.79 -12.52 -9.28
N GLU A 54 -15.58 -11.87 -10.13
CA GLU A 54 -15.75 -10.42 -10.15
C GLU A 54 -14.42 -9.68 -10.39
N THR A 55 -13.46 -10.31 -11.12
CA THR A 55 -12.20 -9.68 -11.53
C THR A 55 -12.50 -8.34 -12.20
N PRO A 56 -11.83 -7.24 -11.81
CA PRO A 56 -12.09 -5.94 -12.41
C PRO A 56 -11.84 -5.94 -13.91
N ASP A 57 -12.76 -5.38 -14.69
CA ASP A 57 -12.53 -5.15 -16.12
C ASP A 57 -11.69 -3.88 -16.31
N PHE A 58 -10.36 -4.04 -16.29
CA PHE A 58 -9.41 -2.94 -16.46
C PHE A 58 -9.48 -2.30 -17.85
N ASN A 59 -10.09 -2.94 -18.86
CA ASN A 59 -10.30 -2.32 -20.17
C ASN A 59 -11.46 -1.30 -20.15
N ALA A 60 -12.47 -1.54 -19.30
CA ALA A 60 -13.63 -0.68 -19.19
C ALA A 60 -13.47 0.43 -18.14
N ILE A 61 -12.68 0.19 -17.07
CA ILE A 61 -12.50 1.13 -15.97
C ILE A 61 -11.55 2.26 -16.36
N LYS A 62 -12.00 3.52 -16.15
CA LYS A 62 -11.23 4.74 -16.39
C LYS A 62 -11.19 5.61 -15.14
N ASP A 63 -10.25 6.56 -15.07
CA ASP A 63 -10.07 7.44 -13.91
C ASP A 63 -11.31 8.27 -13.61
N GLU A 64 -12.05 8.73 -14.63
CA GLU A 64 -13.30 9.49 -14.51
C GLU A 64 -14.44 8.74 -13.81
N HIS A 65 -14.38 7.40 -13.76
CA HIS A 65 -15.39 6.56 -13.13
C HIS A 65 -15.30 6.54 -11.60
N PHE A 66 -14.12 6.85 -11.03
CA PHE A 66 -13.89 6.65 -9.60
C PHE A 66 -14.66 7.62 -8.70
N MET A 67 -14.59 8.94 -8.97
CA MET A 67 -15.27 9.91 -8.10
C MET A 67 -16.79 9.71 -8.04
N PRO A 68 -17.51 9.53 -9.18
CA PRO A 68 -18.93 9.18 -9.14
C PRO A 68 -19.21 7.90 -8.35
N ALA A 69 -18.38 6.86 -8.52
CA ALA A 69 -18.55 5.58 -7.81
C ALA A 69 -18.30 5.70 -6.31
N PHE A 70 -17.31 6.47 -5.88
CA PHE A 70 -17.08 6.78 -4.47
C PHE A 70 -18.24 7.54 -3.84
N ASN A 71 -18.71 8.60 -4.50
CA ASN A 71 -19.82 9.42 -3.98
C ASN A 71 -21.09 8.57 -3.85
N LYS A 72 -21.45 7.82 -4.88
CA LYS A 72 -22.60 6.90 -4.86
C LYS A 72 -22.43 5.83 -3.78
N GLY A 73 -21.26 5.19 -3.70
CA GLY A 73 -20.99 4.13 -2.72
C GLY A 73 -21.04 4.62 -1.28
N MET A 74 -20.55 5.83 -0.98
CA MET A 74 -20.71 6.44 0.35
C MET A 74 -22.16 6.75 0.67
N THR A 75 -22.94 7.24 -0.29
CA THR A 75 -24.36 7.54 -0.11
C THR A 75 -25.16 6.27 0.15
N GLU A 76 -24.95 5.21 -0.63
CA GLU A 76 -25.61 3.91 -0.47
C GLU A 76 -25.28 3.29 0.90
N GLN A 77 -24.00 3.26 1.28
CA GLN A 77 -23.61 2.71 2.58
C GLN A 77 -24.25 3.49 3.74
N MET A 78 -24.34 4.81 3.66
CA MET A 78 -25.01 5.60 4.70
C MET A 78 -26.50 5.30 4.78
N ALA A 79 -27.17 5.07 3.66
CA ALA A 79 -28.58 4.65 3.64
C ALA A 79 -28.78 3.26 4.28
N GLU A 80 -27.89 2.30 3.96
CA GLU A 80 -27.89 0.95 4.56
C GLU A 80 -27.65 1.02 6.08
N VAL A 81 -26.68 1.81 6.51
CA VAL A 81 -26.40 2.05 7.94
C VAL A 81 -27.60 2.69 8.63
N GLN A 82 -28.25 3.67 7.98
CA GLN A 82 -29.44 4.31 8.55
C GLN A 82 -30.61 3.33 8.65
N ALA A 83 -30.75 2.39 7.73
CA ALA A 83 -31.75 1.32 7.83
C ALA A 83 -31.49 0.41 9.05
N ILE A 84 -30.24 0.09 9.35
CA ILE A 84 -29.88 -0.66 10.57
C ILE A 84 -30.25 0.16 11.81
N ILE A 85 -29.94 1.45 11.85
CA ILE A 85 -30.25 2.33 12.98
C ILE A 85 -31.76 2.41 13.22
N ASN A 86 -32.53 2.57 12.15
CA ASN A 86 -33.99 2.75 12.20
C ASN A 86 -34.77 1.44 12.41
N ASN A 87 -34.10 0.30 12.33
CA ASN A 87 -34.76 -0.99 12.58
C ASN A 87 -35.22 -1.07 14.03
N THR A 88 -36.53 -1.18 14.25
CA THR A 88 -37.18 -1.21 15.57
C THR A 88 -37.16 -2.59 16.22
N ALA A 89 -36.79 -3.64 15.49
CA ALA A 89 -36.63 -4.98 16.04
C ALA A 89 -35.49 -4.98 17.09
N LYS A 90 -35.60 -5.87 18.10
CA LYS A 90 -34.52 -6.08 19.06
C LYS A 90 -33.20 -6.36 18.30
N PRO A 91 -32.11 -5.65 18.64
CA PRO A 91 -30.83 -5.93 18.02
C PRO A 91 -30.40 -7.39 18.22
N ASP A 92 -30.01 -8.03 17.13
CA ASP A 92 -29.44 -9.36 17.12
C ASP A 92 -28.22 -9.41 16.16
N PHE A 93 -27.54 -10.55 16.12
CA PHE A 93 -26.36 -10.72 15.28
C PHE A 93 -26.66 -10.53 13.78
N ALA A 94 -27.81 -11.03 13.31
CA ALA A 94 -28.17 -10.97 11.89
C ALA A 94 -28.57 -9.55 11.45
N ASN A 95 -29.49 -8.91 12.20
CA ASN A 95 -30.02 -7.60 11.83
C ASN A 95 -29.08 -6.43 12.15
N THR A 96 -28.01 -6.67 12.87
CA THR A 96 -27.03 -5.64 13.29
C THR A 96 -25.65 -5.92 12.70
N VAL A 97 -25.01 -7.02 13.06
CA VAL A 97 -23.61 -7.29 12.69
C VAL A 97 -23.50 -7.77 11.24
N VAL A 98 -24.32 -8.74 10.84
CA VAL A 98 -24.33 -9.23 9.46
C VAL A 98 -24.85 -8.15 8.50
N ALA A 99 -25.81 -7.32 8.93
CA ALA A 99 -26.27 -6.18 8.14
C ALA A 99 -25.15 -5.16 7.91
N LEU A 100 -24.32 -4.86 8.93
CA LEU A 100 -23.12 -4.01 8.78
C LEU A 100 -22.08 -4.65 7.84
N GLU A 101 -21.86 -5.96 7.96
CA GLU A 101 -20.91 -6.70 7.12
C GLU A 101 -21.32 -6.70 5.63
N LYS A 102 -22.62 -6.64 5.34
CA LYS A 102 -23.15 -6.52 3.99
C LYS A 102 -23.14 -5.11 3.44
N SER A 103 -23.02 -4.08 4.32
CA SER A 103 -23.13 -2.68 3.90
C SER A 103 -21.92 -2.20 3.11
N GLY A 104 -22.15 -1.26 2.18
CA GLY A 104 -21.10 -0.57 1.42
C GLY A 104 -20.40 -1.44 0.38
N GLU A 105 -21.12 -2.30 -0.30
CA GLU A 105 -20.53 -3.19 -1.31
C GLU A 105 -19.91 -2.41 -2.47
N LEU A 106 -20.63 -1.43 -3.03
CA LEU A 106 -20.12 -0.57 -4.09
C LEU A 106 -18.88 0.21 -3.63
N LEU A 107 -18.91 0.79 -2.42
CA LEU A 107 -17.79 1.53 -1.88
C LEU A 107 -16.56 0.63 -1.68
N THR A 108 -16.75 -0.57 -1.16
CA THR A 108 -15.69 -1.55 -0.93
C THR A 108 -15.02 -1.97 -2.24
N ARG A 109 -15.81 -2.31 -3.27
CA ARG A 109 -15.32 -2.66 -4.61
C ARG A 109 -14.55 -1.50 -5.24
N THR A 110 -15.13 -0.32 -5.28
CA THR A 110 -14.49 0.88 -5.83
C THR A 110 -13.18 1.20 -5.12
N ARG A 111 -13.18 1.12 -3.79
CA ARG A 111 -12.01 1.38 -2.95
C ARG A 111 -10.88 0.39 -3.21
N SER A 112 -11.19 -0.91 -3.28
CA SER A 112 -10.19 -1.94 -3.54
C SER A 112 -9.51 -1.73 -4.89
N ILE A 113 -10.27 -1.46 -5.96
CA ILE A 113 -9.72 -1.20 -7.29
C ILE A 113 -8.89 0.09 -7.29
N PHE A 114 -9.45 1.19 -6.80
CA PHE A 114 -8.81 2.49 -6.83
C PHE A 114 -7.46 2.51 -6.09
N TYR A 115 -7.42 2.01 -4.84
CA TYR A 115 -6.19 2.09 -4.04
C TYR A 115 -5.10 1.12 -4.51
N ASN A 116 -5.47 0.00 -5.14
CA ASN A 116 -4.50 -0.85 -5.83
C ASN A 116 -3.87 -0.10 -7.01
N LEU A 117 -4.68 0.51 -7.89
CA LEU A 117 -4.18 1.30 -9.01
C LEU A 117 -3.41 2.55 -8.57
N ALA A 118 -3.87 3.25 -7.53
CA ALA A 118 -3.15 4.40 -6.98
C ALA A 118 -1.78 4.04 -6.39
N GLY A 119 -1.58 2.80 -5.95
CA GLY A 119 -0.30 2.29 -5.46
C GLY A 119 0.61 1.73 -6.55
N SER A 120 0.06 1.05 -7.54
CA SER A 120 0.82 0.29 -8.53
C SER A 120 0.90 0.93 -9.92
N ASP A 121 -0.04 1.83 -10.24
CA ASP A 121 -0.13 2.48 -11.55
C ASP A 121 -0.69 3.92 -11.43
N SER A 122 -0.05 4.72 -10.57
CA SER A 122 -0.49 6.10 -10.28
C SER A 122 -0.23 7.05 -11.45
N ASN A 123 -1.16 7.96 -11.64
CA ASN A 123 -1.06 9.06 -12.59
C ASN A 123 -1.54 10.38 -11.95
N PRO A 124 -1.41 11.54 -12.60
CA PRO A 124 -1.85 12.83 -12.04
C PRO A 124 -3.34 12.84 -11.64
N ALA A 125 -4.23 12.28 -12.46
CA ALA A 125 -5.67 12.26 -12.18
C ALA A 125 -5.98 11.43 -10.91
N ARG A 126 -5.40 10.23 -10.78
CA ARG A 126 -5.56 9.39 -9.58
C ARG A 126 -5.03 10.06 -8.31
N ARG A 127 -3.93 10.82 -8.41
CA ARG A 127 -3.40 11.58 -7.26
C ARG A 127 -4.35 12.69 -6.79
N GLU A 128 -4.96 13.44 -7.72
CA GLU A 128 -5.95 14.45 -7.36
C GLU A 128 -7.22 13.82 -6.76
N ILE A 129 -7.71 12.72 -7.34
CA ILE A 129 -8.82 11.95 -6.77
C ILE A 129 -8.46 11.48 -5.34
N GLN A 130 -7.28 10.93 -5.13
CA GLN A 130 -6.84 10.45 -3.81
C GLN A 130 -6.80 11.57 -2.77
N LYS A 131 -6.31 12.75 -3.16
CA LYS A 131 -6.25 13.94 -2.30
C LYS A 131 -7.65 14.41 -1.90
N GLU A 132 -8.58 14.46 -2.84
CA GLU A 132 -9.98 14.86 -2.58
C GLU A 132 -10.72 13.81 -1.72
N LEU A 133 -10.49 12.53 -1.97
CA LEU A 133 -11.16 11.43 -1.27
C LEU A 133 -10.71 11.25 0.18
N ALA A 134 -9.46 11.53 0.49
CA ALA A 134 -8.90 11.22 1.81
C ALA A 134 -9.72 11.81 2.97
N PRO A 135 -10.04 13.12 3.00
CA PRO A 135 -10.90 13.69 4.05
C PRO A 135 -12.36 13.20 3.97
N LYS A 136 -12.90 12.98 2.76
CA LYS A 136 -14.28 12.51 2.58
C LYS A 136 -14.47 11.10 3.16
N LEU A 137 -13.53 10.19 2.90
CA LEU A 137 -13.57 8.83 3.43
C LEU A 137 -13.33 8.80 4.95
N ALA A 138 -12.49 9.69 5.47
CA ALA A 138 -12.31 9.84 6.92
C ALA A 138 -13.62 10.27 7.58
N ALA A 139 -14.27 11.32 7.06
CA ALA A 139 -15.56 11.79 7.56
C ALA A 139 -16.66 10.72 7.42
N HIS A 140 -16.70 9.99 6.31
CA HIS A 140 -17.64 8.89 6.09
C HIS A 140 -17.47 7.78 7.15
N ASN A 141 -16.23 7.33 7.40
CA ASN A 141 -15.94 6.36 8.47
C ASN A 141 -16.36 6.88 9.84
N ASP A 142 -16.10 8.16 10.14
CA ASP A 142 -16.48 8.78 11.41
C ASP A 142 -18.01 8.85 11.58
N ASN A 143 -18.75 9.08 10.49
CA ASN A 143 -20.22 9.07 10.51
C ASN A 143 -20.80 7.69 10.86
N ILE A 144 -20.09 6.61 10.53
CA ILE A 144 -20.49 5.24 10.89
C ILE A 144 -20.01 4.91 12.30
N PHE A 145 -18.69 4.99 12.57
CA PHE A 145 -18.08 4.42 13.77
C PHE A 145 -18.14 5.33 15.01
N LEU A 146 -18.48 6.61 14.87
CA LEU A 146 -18.80 7.51 15.99
C LEU A 146 -20.31 7.63 16.26
N ASN A 147 -21.15 6.94 15.46
CA ASN A 147 -22.60 6.98 15.62
C ASN A 147 -23.03 6.23 16.87
N LYS A 148 -23.62 6.98 17.82
CA LYS A 148 -24.03 6.39 19.11
C LYS A 148 -25.15 5.36 18.95
N ALA A 149 -26.18 5.64 18.15
CA ALA A 149 -27.32 4.75 18.01
C ALA A 149 -26.92 3.40 17.38
N LEU A 150 -26.01 3.44 16.39
CA LEU A 150 -25.47 2.23 15.80
C LEU A 150 -24.57 1.47 16.79
N PHE A 151 -23.72 2.18 17.53
CA PHE A 151 -22.88 1.57 18.56
C PHE A 151 -23.72 0.89 19.66
N ASP A 152 -24.79 1.54 20.13
CA ASP A 152 -25.67 0.98 21.17
C ASP A 152 -26.27 -0.37 20.72
N LYS A 153 -26.64 -0.51 19.44
CA LYS A 153 -27.10 -1.79 18.89
C LYS A 153 -26.01 -2.86 18.89
N VAL A 154 -24.81 -2.53 18.42
CA VAL A 154 -23.67 -3.46 18.40
C VAL A 154 -23.28 -3.85 19.83
N ALA A 155 -23.24 -2.91 20.77
CA ALA A 155 -22.93 -3.14 22.16
C ALA A 155 -23.97 -4.06 22.82
N SER A 156 -25.26 -3.85 22.57
CA SER A 156 -26.34 -4.70 23.08
C SER A 156 -26.22 -6.16 22.62
N VAL A 157 -25.80 -6.40 21.37
CA VAL A 157 -25.54 -7.76 20.87
C VAL A 157 -24.27 -8.33 21.51
N HIS A 158 -23.22 -7.51 21.66
CA HIS A 158 -21.95 -7.92 22.26
C HIS A 158 -22.09 -8.32 23.74
N GLU A 159 -22.88 -7.59 24.51
CA GLU A 159 -23.17 -7.90 25.93
C GLU A 159 -23.83 -9.26 26.11
N GLN A 160 -24.55 -9.75 25.10
CA GLN A 160 -25.23 -11.04 25.10
C GLN A 160 -24.41 -12.17 24.44
N MET A 161 -23.16 -11.88 23.99
CA MET A 161 -22.36 -12.76 23.13
C MET A 161 -22.23 -14.20 23.67
N ASP A 162 -22.06 -14.37 24.98
CA ASP A 162 -21.90 -15.70 25.59
C ASP A 162 -23.20 -16.46 25.72
N SER A 163 -24.34 -15.78 25.74
CA SER A 163 -25.68 -16.38 25.80
C SER A 163 -26.28 -16.69 24.41
N LEU A 164 -25.69 -16.12 23.35
CA LEU A 164 -26.13 -16.35 21.98
C LEU A 164 -25.48 -17.62 21.40
N ALA A 165 -26.24 -18.40 20.62
CA ALA A 165 -25.74 -19.59 19.94
C ALA A 165 -24.91 -19.22 18.68
N LEU A 166 -23.82 -18.43 18.89
CA LEU A 166 -22.91 -17.99 17.84
C LEU A 166 -21.75 -18.97 17.68
N THR A 167 -21.33 -19.20 16.45
CA THR A 167 -20.08 -19.90 16.13
C THR A 167 -18.87 -19.09 16.60
N ALA A 168 -17.69 -19.72 16.66
CA ALA A 168 -16.45 -19.02 17.01
C ALA A 168 -16.13 -17.86 16.04
N GLU A 169 -16.40 -18.05 14.74
CA GLU A 169 -16.22 -17.01 13.74
C GLU A 169 -17.19 -15.83 13.92
N GLU A 170 -18.44 -16.10 14.24
CA GLU A 170 -19.45 -15.07 14.50
C GLU A 170 -19.16 -14.28 15.78
N LYS A 171 -18.71 -14.95 16.84
CA LYS A 171 -18.21 -14.28 18.05
C LYS A 171 -17.02 -13.39 17.74
N ARG A 172 -16.08 -13.86 16.92
CA ARG A 172 -14.92 -13.08 16.49
C ARG A 172 -15.33 -11.86 15.69
N LEU A 173 -16.26 -12.00 14.74
CA LEU A 173 -16.77 -10.87 13.94
C LEU A 173 -17.42 -9.81 14.84
N LEU A 174 -18.26 -10.23 15.77
CA LEU A 174 -18.93 -9.34 16.73
C LEU A 174 -17.90 -8.58 17.59
N ASP A 175 -16.88 -9.27 18.11
CA ASP A 175 -15.79 -8.66 18.88
C ASP A 175 -14.99 -7.64 18.04
N VAL A 176 -14.70 -7.98 16.79
CA VAL A 176 -14.01 -7.07 15.86
C VAL A 176 -14.82 -5.79 15.62
N TYR A 177 -16.13 -5.89 15.35
CA TYR A 177 -16.99 -4.72 15.18
C TYR A 177 -17.09 -3.89 16.45
N TYR A 178 -17.36 -4.53 17.60
CA TYR A 178 -17.43 -3.81 18.88
C TYR A 178 -16.14 -3.04 19.16
N LYS A 179 -14.98 -3.70 19.05
CA LYS A 179 -13.67 -3.05 19.25
C LYS A 179 -13.42 -1.93 18.22
N ARG A 180 -13.85 -2.10 16.97
CA ARG A 180 -13.72 -1.06 15.94
C ARG A 180 -14.47 0.21 16.35
N PHE A 181 -15.71 0.10 16.86
CA PHE A 181 -16.46 1.24 17.38
C PHE A 181 -15.80 1.89 18.60
N VAL A 182 -15.41 1.09 19.58
CA VAL A 182 -14.74 1.59 20.81
C VAL A 182 -13.45 2.32 20.47
N ARG A 183 -12.63 1.73 19.63
CA ARG A 183 -11.34 2.30 19.18
C ARG A 183 -11.50 3.51 18.25
N ALA A 184 -12.61 3.64 17.57
CA ALA A 184 -12.95 4.87 16.83
C ALA A 184 -13.33 6.02 17.77
N GLY A 185 -13.82 5.73 18.98
CA GLY A 185 -14.25 6.72 19.97
C GLY A 185 -15.77 6.76 20.17
N ALA A 186 -16.51 5.67 19.88
CA ALA A 186 -17.97 5.63 20.02
C ALA A 186 -18.46 5.98 21.45
N LYS A 187 -17.65 5.67 22.48
CA LYS A 187 -17.95 5.95 23.89
C LYS A 187 -17.68 7.39 24.33
N LEU A 188 -16.99 8.18 23.51
CA LEU A 188 -16.65 9.57 23.82
C LEU A 188 -17.90 10.46 23.84
N ASN A 189 -17.82 11.59 24.56
CA ASN A 189 -18.86 12.62 24.53
C ASN A 189 -18.85 13.38 23.19
N ALA A 190 -19.80 14.31 23.01
CA ALA A 190 -19.96 15.02 21.73
C ALA A 190 -18.76 15.91 21.37
N GLU A 191 -18.18 16.59 22.35
CA GLU A 191 -17.01 17.47 22.15
C GLU A 191 -15.76 16.64 21.80
N GLU A 192 -15.48 15.59 22.54
CA GLU A 192 -14.38 14.67 22.26
C GLU A 192 -14.51 14.00 20.88
N LYS A 193 -15.73 13.62 20.48
CA LYS A 193 -16.01 13.09 19.13
C LYS A 193 -15.71 14.12 18.06
N GLN A 194 -15.99 15.40 18.28
CA GLN A 194 -15.62 16.45 17.33
C GLN A 194 -14.09 16.57 17.22
N GLN A 195 -13.37 16.55 18.32
CA GLN A 195 -11.90 16.54 18.31
C GLN A 195 -11.33 15.34 17.54
N ILE A 196 -11.91 14.13 17.72
CA ILE A 196 -11.51 12.93 16.95
C ILE A 196 -11.76 13.13 15.45
N ARG A 197 -12.90 13.72 15.05
CA ARG A 197 -13.19 14.00 13.62
C ARG A 197 -12.15 14.95 13.02
N ASP A 198 -11.82 16.02 13.73
CA ASP A 198 -10.83 17.01 13.29
C ASP A 198 -9.44 16.36 13.14
N ILE A 199 -9.03 15.54 14.12
CA ILE A 199 -7.79 14.77 14.07
C ILE A 199 -7.80 13.79 12.89
N ASN A 200 -8.86 13.02 12.68
CA ASN A 200 -8.96 12.03 11.62
C ASN A 200 -8.90 12.69 10.24
N THR A 201 -9.60 13.80 10.03
CA THR A 201 -9.59 14.57 8.78
C THR A 201 -8.17 15.06 8.47
N LYS A 202 -7.53 15.73 9.44
CA LYS A 202 -6.18 16.25 9.28
C LYS A 202 -5.14 15.13 9.08
N HIS A 203 -5.23 14.06 9.86
CA HIS A 203 -4.36 12.88 9.73
C HIS A 203 -4.48 12.23 8.35
N SER A 204 -5.70 12.07 7.84
CA SER A 204 -5.97 11.51 6.52
C SER A 204 -5.34 12.33 5.39
N SER A 205 -5.51 13.66 5.43
CA SER A 205 -4.91 14.56 4.46
C SER A 205 -3.38 14.53 4.50
N LEU A 206 -2.79 14.57 5.71
CA LEU A 206 -1.33 14.54 5.88
C LEU A 206 -0.71 13.20 5.46
N THR A 207 -1.35 12.06 5.73
CA THR A 207 -0.83 10.76 5.27
C THR A 207 -0.91 10.61 3.75
N THR A 208 -1.92 11.17 3.12
CA THR A 208 -2.02 11.22 1.66
C THR A 208 -0.91 12.10 1.08
N GLN A 209 -0.71 13.31 1.62
CA GLN A 209 0.36 14.22 1.19
C GLN A 209 1.75 13.58 1.38
N PHE A 210 1.99 12.92 2.52
CA PHE A 210 3.23 12.20 2.79
C PHE A 210 3.54 11.18 1.68
N SER A 211 2.55 10.37 1.31
CA SER A 211 2.72 9.33 0.30
C SER A 211 2.94 9.93 -1.10
N GLN A 212 2.21 11.00 -1.43
CA GLN A 212 2.36 11.70 -2.72
C GLN A 212 3.72 12.39 -2.84
N ASN A 213 4.24 12.99 -1.77
CA ASN A 213 5.58 13.58 -1.75
C ASN A 213 6.66 12.52 -2.03
N LEU A 214 6.56 11.34 -1.40
CA LEU A 214 7.50 10.23 -1.66
C LEU A 214 7.41 9.76 -3.11
N LEU A 215 6.21 9.64 -3.66
CA LEU A 215 6.02 9.24 -5.04
C LEU A 215 6.58 10.29 -6.03
N ALA A 216 6.37 11.58 -5.76
CA ALA A 216 6.94 12.66 -6.57
C ALA A 216 8.47 12.61 -6.59
N LEU A 217 9.10 12.27 -5.46
CA LEU A 217 10.55 12.15 -5.35
C LEU A 217 11.15 10.99 -6.16
N THR A 218 10.37 9.99 -6.56
CA THR A 218 10.89 8.92 -7.45
C THR A 218 11.35 9.46 -8.81
N LYS A 219 10.83 10.62 -9.24
CA LYS A 219 11.20 11.30 -10.46
C LYS A 219 12.37 12.28 -10.29
N THR A 220 12.42 12.97 -9.16
CA THR A 220 13.33 14.11 -8.95
C THR A 220 14.51 13.78 -8.07
N ASN A 221 14.38 12.79 -7.19
CA ASN A 221 15.47 12.35 -6.31
C ASN A 221 16.31 11.27 -7.03
N VAL A 222 17.14 11.72 -7.96
CA VAL A 222 18.00 10.88 -8.80
C VAL A 222 19.45 11.37 -8.71
N VAL A 223 20.40 10.47 -8.99
CA VAL A 223 21.82 10.84 -9.10
C VAL A 223 22.22 10.75 -10.57
N LEU A 224 22.50 11.90 -11.18
CA LEU A 224 22.98 11.99 -12.54
C LEU A 224 24.51 11.91 -12.53
N VAL A 225 25.07 11.06 -13.40
CA VAL A 225 26.50 10.82 -13.54
C VAL A 225 26.89 11.19 -14.97
N ASP A 226 27.91 12.06 -15.10
CA ASP A 226 28.37 12.56 -16.41
C ASP A 226 29.45 11.65 -17.02
N ASP A 227 30.32 11.07 -16.19
CA ASP A 227 31.47 10.28 -16.64
C ASP A 227 31.27 8.79 -16.34
N LYS A 228 31.33 7.96 -17.39
CA LYS A 228 31.27 6.50 -17.29
C LYS A 228 32.31 5.92 -16.33
N ALA A 229 33.50 6.53 -16.21
CA ALA A 229 34.56 6.07 -15.33
C ALA A 229 34.13 6.05 -13.84
N GLN A 230 33.18 6.92 -13.45
CA GLN A 230 32.63 6.93 -12.09
C GLN A 230 31.77 5.69 -11.76
N LEU A 231 31.34 4.94 -12.81
CA LEU A 231 30.52 3.73 -12.69
C LEU A 231 31.37 2.45 -12.62
N GLU A 232 32.68 2.57 -12.44
CA GLU A 232 33.54 1.42 -12.32
C GLU A 232 33.05 0.49 -11.18
N GLY A 233 33.06 -0.83 -11.46
CA GLY A 233 32.56 -1.86 -10.56
C GLY A 233 31.15 -2.35 -10.87
N LEU A 234 30.39 -1.62 -11.72
CA LEU A 234 29.08 -2.08 -12.17
C LEU A 234 29.18 -3.00 -13.38
N PRO A 235 28.34 -4.05 -13.47
CA PRO A 235 28.21 -4.86 -14.68
C PRO A 235 27.84 -4.02 -15.91
N ALA A 236 28.32 -4.42 -17.09
CA ALA A 236 28.07 -3.69 -18.33
C ALA A 236 26.57 -3.48 -18.63
N GLY A 237 25.74 -4.51 -18.43
CA GLY A 237 24.30 -4.42 -18.60
C GLY A 237 23.63 -3.40 -17.66
N GLN A 238 24.12 -3.29 -16.41
CA GLN A 238 23.62 -2.29 -15.47
C GLN A 238 24.02 -0.87 -15.90
N VAL A 239 25.26 -0.66 -16.39
CA VAL A 239 25.69 0.63 -16.94
C VAL A 239 24.82 1.04 -18.14
N GLU A 240 24.45 0.09 -19.00
CA GLU A 240 23.54 0.34 -20.12
C GLU A 240 22.12 0.73 -19.65
N GLN A 241 21.58 0.05 -18.64
CA GLN A 241 20.31 0.43 -18.01
C GLN A 241 20.32 1.86 -17.49
N LEU A 242 21.43 2.29 -16.82
CA LEU A 242 21.57 3.67 -16.34
C LEU A 242 21.65 4.69 -17.50
N ALA A 243 22.29 4.34 -18.63
CA ALA A 243 22.35 5.19 -19.83
C ALA A 243 20.97 5.33 -20.47
N ASN A 244 20.22 4.23 -20.58
CA ASN A 244 18.86 4.24 -21.11
C ASN A 244 17.93 5.08 -20.23
N ALA A 245 17.99 4.90 -18.90
CA ALA A 245 17.23 5.70 -17.95
C ALA A 245 17.55 7.20 -18.02
N ALA A 246 18.80 7.56 -18.25
CA ALA A 246 19.21 8.95 -18.46
C ALA A 246 18.63 9.52 -19.78
N THR A 247 18.67 8.74 -20.85
CA THR A 247 18.12 9.14 -22.16
C THR A 247 16.61 9.36 -22.09
N GLU A 248 15.88 8.44 -21.46
CA GLU A 248 14.43 8.55 -21.22
C GLU A 248 14.07 9.80 -20.39
N ALA A 249 14.95 10.17 -19.44
CA ALA A 249 14.79 11.36 -18.60
C ALA A 249 15.25 12.67 -19.28
N GLY A 250 15.65 12.64 -20.58
CA GLY A 250 16.09 13.82 -21.33
C GLY A 250 17.55 14.19 -21.11
N HIS A 251 18.40 13.26 -20.64
CA HIS A 251 19.84 13.44 -20.41
C HIS A 251 20.69 12.47 -21.25
N PRO A 252 20.61 12.50 -22.58
CA PRO A 252 21.39 11.60 -23.44
C PRO A 252 22.89 11.77 -23.24
N GLY A 253 23.63 10.66 -23.25
CA GLY A 253 25.08 10.64 -23.02
C GLY A 253 25.51 10.66 -21.55
N LYS A 254 24.56 10.69 -20.61
CA LYS A 254 24.77 10.56 -19.16
C LYS A 254 24.25 9.24 -18.64
N TYR A 255 24.36 9.04 -17.32
CA TYR A 255 23.89 7.87 -16.61
C TYR A 255 23.04 8.30 -15.43
N LEU A 256 21.86 7.69 -15.24
CA LEU A 256 20.91 8.11 -14.21
C LEU A 256 20.65 6.97 -13.22
N ILE A 257 21.02 7.18 -11.96
CA ILE A 257 20.74 6.29 -10.85
C ILE A 257 19.43 6.74 -10.20
N LYS A 258 18.36 5.96 -10.35
CA LYS A 258 17.05 6.18 -9.70
C LYS A 258 17.11 5.70 -8.25
N ILE A 259 16.56 6.48 -7.34
CA ILE A 259 16.42 6.11 -5.92
C ILE A 259 15.01 5.55 -5.72
N THR A 260 14.84 4.26 -5.91
CA THR A 260 13.54 3.58 -5.90
C THR A 260 13.20 2.90 -4.59
N ASN A 261 14.20 2.28 -3.94
CA ASN A 261 14.01 1.62 -2.66
C ASN A 261 14.05 2.59 -1.48
N THR A 262 13.37 2.24 -0.39
CA THR A 262 13.27 3.12 0.78
C THR A 262 14.55 3.17 1.60
N THR A 263 15.26 2.07 1.74
CA THR A 263 16.43 1.97 2.63
C THR A 263 17.67 1.39 1.96
N ARG A 264 17.52 0.31 1.20
CA ARG A 264 18.64 -0.39 0.57
C ARG A 264 18.87 0.10 -0.86
N GLN A 265 20.12 0.41 -1.18
CA GLN A 265 20.56 0.78 -2.53
C GLN A 265 21.58 -0.26 -3.02
N PRO A 266 21.17 -1.32 -3.75
CA PRO A 266 22.06 -2.45 -4.13
C PRO A 266 23.30 -2.02 -4.90
N ILE A 267 23.23 -0.94 -5.67
CA ILE A 267 24.35 -0.40 -6.43
C ILE A 267 25.55 -0.03 -5.53
N LEU A 268 25.31 0.27 -4.23
CA LEU A 268 26.36 0.60 -3.28
C LEU A 268 27.29 -0.58 -2.98
N ALA A 269 26.88 -1.82 -3.23
CA ALA A 269 27.71 -3.00 -2.98
C ALA A 269 28.87 -3.15 -3.98
N THR A 270 28.70 -2.67 -5.22
CA THR A 270 29.64 -2.91 -6.32
C THR A 270 30.31 -1.63 -6.84
N LEU A 271 29.73 -0.46 -6.61
CA LEU A 271 30.22 0.83 -7.10
C LEU A 271 31.55 1.20 -6.42
N LYS A 272 32.67 1.26 -7.19
CA LYS A 272 33.99 1.56 -6.63
C LYS A 272 34.18 3.01 -6.23
N ASN A 273 33.59 3.96 -6.96
CA ASN A 273 33.73 5.39 -6.71
C ASN A 273 33.07 5.79 -5.38
N ARG A 274 33.88 6.11 -4.36
CA ARG A 274 33.43 6.42 -3.00
C ARG A 274 32.54 7.66 -2.94
N ASP A 275 32.90 8.73 -3.66
CA ASP A 275 32.16 9.99 -3.65
C ASP A 275 30.76 9.78 -4.29
N LEU A 276 30.69 8.92 -5.32
CA LEU A 276 29.41 8.56 -5.91
C LEU A 276 28.58 7.67 -4.97
N ARG A 277 29.21 6.74 -4.21
CA ARG A 277 28.51 6.00 -3.15
C ARG A 277 27.90 6.95 -2.11
N GLU A 278 28.65 7.96 -1.65
CA GLU A 278 28.12 8.96 -0.71
C GLU A 278 26.92 9.70 -1.31
N LYS A 279 27.00 10.16 -2.55
CA LYS A 279 25.89 10.85 -3.24
C LYS A 279 24.63 9.98 -3.31
N VAL A 280 24.77 8.72 -3.69
CA VAL A 280 23.65 7.77 -3.78
C VAL A 280 23.06 7.48 -2.40
N TRP A 281 23.92 7.25 -1.40
CA TRP A 281 23.47 7.01 -0.03
C TRP A 281 22.71 8.21 0.54
N ARG A 282 23.26 9.44 0.37
CA ARG A 282 22.60 10.66 0.83
C ARG A 282 21.28 10.90 0.11
N ALA A 283 21.23 10.71 -1.21
CA ALA A 283 19.97 10.81 -1.96
C ALA A 283 18.89 9.88 -1.40
N SER A 284 19.27 8.71 -0.89
CA SER A 284 18.35 7.77 -0.24
C SER A 284 18.03 8.17 1.21
N ALA A 285 19.07 8.42 2.03
CA ALA A 285 18.92 8.66 3.47
C ALA A 285 18.24 10.02 3.78
N GLU A 286 18.50 11.03 2.96
CA GLU A 286 17.98 12.39 3.12
C GLU A 286 16.68 12.63 2.31
N ARG A 287 16.07 11.56 1.79
CA ARG A 287 14.83 11.64 1.01
C ARG A 287 13.73 12.33 1.81
N ALA A 288 13.06 13.30 1.17
CA ALA A 288 11.96 14.08 1.74
C ALA A 288 12.29 14.87 3.02
N LEU A 289 13.57 15.15 3.30
CA LEU A 289 13.97 16.02 4.43
C LEU A 289 13.88 17.50 4.09
N SER A 290 13.93 17.88 2.81
CA SER A 290 13.95 19.27 2.36
C SER A 290 13.28 19.43 0.99
N GLY A 291 13.11 20.68 0.54
CA GLY A 291 12.51 21.02 -0.73
C GLY A 291 11.00 20.97 -0.72
N GLU A 292 10.40 21.12 -1.90
CA GLU A 292 8.94 21.20 -2.10
C GLU A 292 8.21 19.94 -1.61
N ASN A 293 8.82 18.76 -1.78
CA ASN A 293 8.27 17.47 -1.37
C ASN A 293 8.78 17.01 0.02
N SER A 294 9.10 17.96 0.90
CA SER A 294 9.54 17.63 2.26
C SER A 294 8.40 17.03 3.09
N ASN A 295 8.71 15.95 3.81
CA ASN A 295 7.79 15.33 4.76
C ASN A 295 8.11 15.67 6.22
N ARG A 296 9.09 16.52 6.49
CA ARG A 296 9.60 16.78 7.84
C ARG A 296 8.50 17.30 8.78
N GLU A 297 7.81 18.35 8.37
CA GLU A 297 6.72 18.93 9.15
C GLU A 297 5.50 18.00 9.23
N ILE A 298 5.25 17.24 8.16
CA ILE A 298 4.17 16.24 8.12
C ILE A 298 4.41 15.15 9.18
N VAL A 299 5.63 14.63 9.30
CA VAL A 299 5.98 13.63 10.32
C VAL A 299 5.78 14.17 11.73
N ALA A 300 6.24 15.38 12.01
CA ALA A 300 6.08 16.02 13.32
C ALA A 300 4.60 16.19 13.69
N GLU A 301 3.79 16.68 12.75
CA GLU A 301 2.37 16.90 12.99
C GLU A 301 1.60 15.57 13.11
N LEU A 302 1.93 14.56 12.30
CA LEU A 302 1.33 13.22 12.44
C LEU A 302 1.62 12.60 13.82
N ALA A 303 2.87 12.74 14.33
CA ALA A 303 3.21 12.26 15.66
C ALA A 303 2.39 12.96 16.76
N LYS A 304 2.22 14.27 16.65
CA LYS A 304 1.40 15.06 17.56
C LYS A 304 -0.08 14.64 17.54
N LEU A 305 -0.67 14.52 16.34
CA LEU A 305 -2.07 14.09 16.18
C LEU A 305 -2.31 12.69 16.75
N ARG A 306 -1.36 11.76 16.54
CA ARG A 306 -1.42 10.41 17.09
C ARG A 306 -1.39 10.40 18.63
N ALA A 307 -0.51 11.21 19.23
CA ALA A 307 -0.45 11.36 20.68
C ALA A 307 -1.75 11.95 21.25
N GLN A 308 -2.32 12.98 20.60
CA GLN A 308 -3.59 13.58 20.98
C GLN A 308 -4.74 12.57 20.89
N LYS A 309 -4.80 11.80 19.79
CA LYS A 309 -5.83 10.77 19.61
C LYS A 309 -5.73 9.67 20.65
N ALA A 310 -4.55 9.17 20.94
CA ALA A 310 -4.33 8.16 21.97
C ALA A 310 -4.84 8.65 23.34
N LYS A 311 -4.49 9.87 23.72
CA LYS A 311 -4.93 10.48 24.99
C LYS A 311 -6.45 10.62 25.07
N LEU A 312 -7.12 11.11 24.02
CA LEU A 312 -8.58 11.21 23.95
C LEU A 312 -9.26 9.84 24.14
N LEU A 313 -8.63 8.78 23.61
CA LEU A 313 -9.14 7.41 23.71
C LEU A 313 -8.75 6.70 25.03
N GLY A 314 -8.07 7.40 25.96
CA GLY A 314 -7.70 6.88 27.28
C GLY A 314 -6.43 6.02 27.31
N TYR A 315 -5.54 6.17 26.31
CA TYR A 315 -4.27 5.44 26.25
C TYR A 315 -3.09 6.38 26.57
N ASP A 316 -2.08 5.85 27.27
CA ASP A 316 -0.88 6.59 27.65
C ASP A 316 -0.01 6.99 26.45
N SER A 317 -0.06 6.20 25.38
CA SER A 317 0.71 6.44 24.16
C SER A 317 0.03 5.89 22.90
N TRP A 318 0.48 6.35 21.74
CA TRP A 318 0.07 5.76 20.45
C TRP A 318 0.48 4.29 20.33
N ALA A 319 1.63 3.90 20.90
CA ALA A 319 2.07 2.52 20.95
C ALA A 319 1.10 1.65 21.78
N ALA A 320 0.68 2.10 22.95
CA ALA A 320 -0.31 1.40 23.78
C ALA A 320 -1.64 1.23 23.03
N PHE A 321 -2.14 2.30 22.39
CA PHE A 321 -3.33 2.24 21.54
C PHE A 321 -3.15 1.24 20.39
N GLY A 322 -2.00 1.27 19.69
CA GLY A 322 -1.72 0.39 18.55
C GLY A 322 -1.67 -1.08 18.94
N LEU A 323 -0.97 -1.39 20.02
CA LEU A 323 -0.68 -2.77 20.46
C LEU A 323 -1.83 -3.45 21.19
N GLU A 324 -2.77 -2.71 21.78
CA GLU A 324 -3.92 -3.29 22.50
C GLU A 324 -4.67 -4.35 21.67
N SER A 325 -4.80 -4.15 20.38
CA SER A 325 -5.48 -5.07 19.45
C SER A 325 -4.55 -6.10 18.79
N GLN A 326 -3.24 -6.08 19.09
CA GLN A 326 -2.24 -7.00 18.55
C GLN A 326 -1.95 -8.16 19.52
N MET A 327 -1.09 -9.11 19.13
CA MET A 327 -0.68 -10.25 19.98
C MET A 327 0.18 -9.78 21.16
N ALA A 328 1.06 -8.80 20.96
CA ALA A 328 1.92 -8.22 21.99
C ALA A 328 1.12 -7.50 23.11
N LYS A 329 -0.07 -7.00 22.83
CA LYS A 329 -1.00 -6.33 23.76
C LYS A 329 -0.51 -5.00 24.33
N LYS A 330 0.75 -4.86 24.68
CA LYS A 330 1.31 -3.70 25.38
C LYS A 330 2.75 -3.39 24.94
N PRO A 331 3.19 -2.13 25.05
CA PRO A 331 4.54 -1.71 24.64
C PRO A 331 5.67 -2.46 25.36
N GLU A 332 5.47 -2.82 26.63
CA GLU A 332 6.46 -3.52 27.44
C GLU A 332 6.89 -4.85 26.81
N ALA A 333 5.94 -5.62 26.23
CA ALA A 333 6.27 -6.86 25.55
C ALA A 333 7.25 -6.66 24.38
N VAL A 334 7.15 -5.53 23.66
CA VAL A 334 8.05 -5.17 22.57
C VAL A 334 9.40 -4.70 23.13
N PHE A 335 9.40 -3.88 24.18
CA PHE A 335 10.65 -3.41 24.80
C PHE A 335 11.43 -4.56 25.46
N ASP A 336 10.74 -5.52 26.09
CA ASP A 336 11.39 -6.70 26.70
C ASP A 336 12.06 -7.56 25.61
N MET A 337 11.40 -7.74 24.45
CA MET A 337 11.99 -8.41 23.31
C MET A 337 13.23 -7.67 22.82
N PHE A 338 13.18 -6.36 22.63
CA PHE A 338 14.32 -5.55 22.23
C PHE A 338 15.46 -5.62 23.25
N ALA A 339 15.14 -5.54 24.56
CA ALA A 339 16.14 -5.64 25.61
C ALA A 339 16.90 -6.97 25.60
N SER A 340 16.23 -8.07 25.20
CA SER A 340 16.85 -9.38 25.05
C SER A 340 17.73 -9.50 23.80
N MET A 341 17.38 -8.81 22.71
CA MET A 341 18.04 -8.95 21.41
C MET A 341 19.19 -7.95 21.21
N ILE A 342 19.01 -6.69 21.62
CA ILE A 342 19.93 -5.59 21.32
C ILE A 342 21.38 -5.86 21.76
N PRO A 343 21.67 -6.43 22.95
CA PRO A 343 23.04 -6.69 23.36
C PRO A 343 23.83 -7.59 22.39
N ALA A 344 23.22 -8.70 21.97
CA ALA A 344 23.82 -9.62 21.01
C ALA A 344 23.93 -9.01 19.61
N LEU A 345 22.89 -8.29 19.17
CA LEU A 345 22.90 -7.56 17.89
C LEU A 345 24.05 -6.54 17.86
N MET A 346 24.23 -5.74 18.90
CA MET A 346 25.30 -4.74 18.96
C MET A 346 26.69 -5.37 18.99
N GLN A 347 26.85 -6.53 19.62
CA GLN A 347 28.09 -7.29 19.55
C GLN A 347 28.41 -7.70 18.11
N ASN A 348 27.44 -8.23 17.36
CA ASN A 348 27.61 -8.62 15.97
C ASN A 348 27.91 -7.42 15.07
N VAL A 349 27.13 -6.34 15.18
CA VAL A 349 27.33 -5.11 14.40
C VAL A 349 28.75 -4.53 14.63
N ASN A 350 29.22 -4.51 15.86
CA ASN A 350 30.59 -4.03 16.18
C ASN A 350 31.67 -4.94 15.59
N ALA A 351 31.47 -6.27 15.60
CA ALA A 351 32.40 -7.23 14.99
C ALA A 351 32.43 -7.07 13.45
N GLU A 352 31.27 -6.92 12.81
CA GLU A 352 31.17 -6.66 11.38
C GLU A 352 31.80 -5.32 11.00
N ALA A 353 31.53 -4.25 11.74
CA ALA A 353 32.15 -2.94 11.52
C ALA A 353 33.66 -2.98 11.64
N ALA A 354 34.21 -3.74 12.60
CA ALA A 354 35.64 -3.95 12.74
C ALA A 354 36.25 -4.71 11.56
N ALA A 355 35.58 -5.76 11.09
CA ALA A 355 36.02 -6.51 9.91
C ALA A 355 35.99 -5.65 8.63
N ILE A 356 34.96 -4.83 8.47
CA ILE A 356 34.83 -3.88 7.36
C ILE A 356 35.95 -2.82 7.44
N GLN A 357 36.22 -2.25 8.63
CA GLN A 357 37.29 -1.27 8.80
C GLN A 357 38.66 -1.89 8.48
N ALA A 358 38.94 -3.12 8.95
CA ALA A 358 40.16 -3.81 8.60
C ALA A 358 40.33 -3.98 7.08
N LYS A 359 39.24 -4.26 6.35
CA LYS A 359 39.25 -4.36 4.89
C LYS A 359 39.53 -3.02 4.21
N ILE A 360 39.05 -1.89 4.77
CA ILE A 360 39.40 -0.54 4.32
C ILE A 360 40.90 -0.29 4.51
N ASP A 361 41.45 -0.61 5.68
CA ASP A 361 42.85 -0.41 6.01
C ASP A 361 43.76 -1.27 5.11
N GLU A 362 43.40 -2.52 4.83
CA GLU A 362 44.10 -3.42 3.88
C GLU A 362 44.14 -2.86 2.46
N SER A 363 43.13 -2.11 2.02
CA SER A 363 43.08 -1.49 0.68
C SER A 363 44.04 -0.30 0.54
N GLY A 364 44.71 0.11 1.62
CA GLY A 364 45.62 1.27 1.67
C GLY A 364 44.91 2.61 1.87
N GLU A 365 43.59 2.58 2.03
CA GLU A 365 42.78 3.76 2.30
C GLU A 365 42.89 4.19 3.79
N GLN A 366 42.79 5.50 4.04
CA GLN A 366 42.98 6.06 5.40
C GLN A 366 41.74 6.80 5.89
N PHE A 367 40.54 6.16 5.75
CA PHE A 367 39.31 6.77 6.26
C PHE A 367 38.59 5.83 7.24
N LYS A 368 37.79 6.43 8.11
CA LYS A 368 36.90 5.68 9.00
C LYS A 368 35.64 5.28 8.24
N LEU A 369 35.20 4.05 8.48
CA LEU A 369 33.97 3.50 7.96
C LEU A 369 32.79 4.49 8.08
N GLN A 370 32.14 4.76 6.97
CA GLN A 370 30.95 5.58 6.87
C GLN A 370 29.75 4.74 6.36
N PRO A 371 28.51 5.18 6.54
CA PRO A 371 27.34 4.42 6.10
C PRO A 371 27.34 4.05 4.61
N TRP A 372 27.89 4.89 3.75
CA TRP A 372 28.00 4.62 2.30
C TRP A 372 29.13 3.66 1.91
N ASP A 373 30.00 3.31 2.85
CA ASP A 373 31.09 2.34 2.67
C ASP A 373 30.65 0.92 3.07
N TRP A 374 29.61 0.80 3.92
CA TRP A 374 29.21 -0.45 4.55
C TRP A 374 28.96 -1.57 3.53
N LEU A 375 28.06 -1.35 2.58
CA LEU A 375 27.68 -2.39 1.63
C LEU A 375 28.86 -2.79 0.73
N PHE A 376 29.68 -1.83 0.30
CA PHE A 376 30.81 -2.06 -0.59
C PHE A 376 31.89 -2.95 0.06
N TYR A 377 32.30 -2.62 1.28
CA TYR A 377 33.32 -3.38 1.97
C TYR A 377 32.79 -4.67 2.63
N ALA A 378 31.52 -4.69 3.04
CA ALA A 378 30.87 -5.90 3.50
C ALA A 378 30.84 -6.97 2.39
N GLU A 379 30.61 -6.57 1.13
CA GLU A 379 30.67 -7.49 -0.02
C GLU A 379 32.06 -8.04 -0.23
N GLN A 380 33.13 -7.24 -0.05
CA GLN A 380 34.50 -7.71 -0.12
C GLN A 380 34.84 -8.68 1.01
N VAL A 381 34.45 -8.37 2.24
CA VAL A 381 34.61 -9.28 3.40
C VAL A 381 33.88 -10.59 3.15
N ARG A 382 32.66 -10.54 2.58
CA ARG A 382 31.88 -11.73 2.22
C ARG A 382 32.59 -12.56 1.16
N LYS A 383 33.11 -11.92 0.12
CA LYS A 383 33.86 -12.59 -0.94
C LYS A 383 35.12 -13.26 -0.41
N ASP A 384 35.89 -12.59 0.44
CA ASP A 384 37.11 -13.18 1.02
C ASP A 384 36.79 -14.34 1.96
N LYS A 385 35.71 -14.22 2.75
CA LYS A 385 35.35 -15.23 3.75
C LYS A 385 34.69 -16.47 3.16
N TYR A 386 33.85 -16.29 2.12
CA TYR A 386 33.00 -17.35 1.57
C TYR A 386 33.30 -17.68 0.12
N ASN A 387 34.22 -16.96 -0.54
CA ASN A 387 34.50 -17.05 -1.98
C ASN A 387 33.22 -16.92 -2.84
N LEU A 388 32.30 -16.05 -2.41
CA LEU A 388 30.99 -15.85 -3.03
C LEU A 388 30.96 -14.46 -3.71
N ASP A 389 30.62 -14.46 -5.00
CA ASP A 389 30.39 -13.24 -5.79
C ASP A 389 28.89 -13.14 -6.11
N GLU A 390 28.23 -12.09 -5.60
CA GLU A 390 26.79 -11.90 -5.79
C GLU A 390 26.41 -11.75 -7.26
N ASN A 391 27.25 -11.13 -8.07
CA ASN A 391 26.98 -11.00 -9.51
C ASN A 391 27.04 -12.35 -10.23
N ALA A 392 27.99 -13.22 -9.84
CA ALA A 392 28.06 -14.57 -10.37
C ALA A 392 26.85 -15.43 -9.95
N VAL A 393 26.40 -15.28 -8.71
CA VAL A 393 25.19 -15.94 -8.20
C VAL A 393 23.95 -15.47 -8.97
N LYS A 394 23.85 -14.18 -9.25
CA LYS A 394 22.72 -13.57 -9.95
C LYS A 394 22.47 -14.17 -11.35
N GLU A 395 23.50 -14.65 -12.03
CA GLU A 395 23.39 -15.29 -13.34
C GLU A 395 22.56 -16.59 -13.32
N TYR A 396 22.34 -17.17 -12.15
CA TYR A 396 21.51 -18.36 -11.94
C TYR A 396 20.06 -18.05 -11.57
N PHE A 397 19.73 -16.78 -11.30
CA PHE A 397 18.43 -16.35 -10.84
C PHE A 397 17.69 -15.54 -11.94
N GLU A 398 17.29 -16.23 -13.03
CA GLU A 398 16.44 -15.62 -14.05
C GLU A 398 15.00 -15.54 -13.52
N PHE A 399 14.40 -14.37 -13.58
CA PHE A 399 13.12 -14.03 -12.94
C PHE A 399 11.98 -15.00 -13.25
N ASN A 400 11.73 -15.33 -14.52
CA ASN A 400 10.60 -16.20 -14.86
C ASN A 400 10.83 -17.63 -14.32
N ARG A 401 12.07 -18.08 -14.35
CA ARG A 401 12.44 -19.40 -13.81
C ARG A 401 12.33 -19.41 -12.28
N VAL A 402 12.78 -18.37 -11.60
CA VAL A 402 12.58 -18.24 -10.15
C VAL A 402 11.08 -18.28 -9.83
N LEU A 403 10.25 -17.57 -10.58
CA LEU A 403 8.79 -17.55 -10.34
C LEU A 403 8.14 -18.92 -10.64
N GLU A 404 8.40 -19.50 -11.79
CA GLU A 404 7.67 -20.69 -12.25
C GLU A 404 8.30 -21.99 -11.72
N ASP A 405 9.62 -22.17 -11.91
CA ASP A 405 10.34 -23.39 -11.51
C ASP A 405 10.81 -23.35 -10.05
N GLY A 406 10.84 -22.16 -9.42
CA GLY A 406 11.14 -21.98 -8.00
C GLY A 406 9.87 -21.87 -7.18
N VAL A 407 9.20 -20.73 -7.25
CA VAL A 407 8.10 -20.38 -6.36
C VAL A 407 6.85 -21.24 -6.63
N PHE A 408 6.35 -21.29 -7.86
CA PHE A 408 5.16 -22.10 -8.18
C PHE A 408 5.41 -23.61 -8.00
N TYR A 409 6.61 -24.08 -8.35
CA TYR A 409 7.02 -25.44 -8.08
C TYR A 409 6.97 -25.77 -6.59
N THR A 410 7.51 -24.90 -5.74
CA THR A 410 7.49 -25.07 -4.28
C THR A 410 6.08 -25.13 -3.74
N MET A 411 5.21 -24.23 -4.17
CA MET A 411 3.80 -24.21 -3.75
C MET A 411 3.06 -25.48 -4.19
N ASN A 412 3.39 -26.01 -5.37
CA ASN A 412 2.86 -27.30 -5.80
C ASN A 412 3.34 -28.44 -4.90
N ARG A 413 4.63 -28.47 -4.54
CA ARG A 413 5.19 -29.50 -3.66
C ARG A 413 4.62 -29.45 -2.23
N LEU A 414 4.41 -28.25 -1.70
CA LEU A 414 3.89 -28.06 -0.34
C LEU A 414 2.37 -28.29 -0.23
N TYR A 415 1.62 -27.75 -1.19
CA TYR A 415 0.17 -27.64 -1.08
C TYR A 415 -0.61 -28.36 -2.19
N GLY A 416 0.08 -28.90 -3.20
CA GLY A 416 -0.55 -29.53 -4.35
C GLY A 416 -1.21 -28.58 -5.35
N ILE A 417 -1.10 -27.27 -5.15
CA ILE A 417 -1.73 -26.25 -5.99
C ILE A 417 -0.99 -26.06 -7.31
N THR A 418 -1.72 -25.54 -8.33
CA THR A 418 -1.15 -25.22 -9.64
C THR A 418 -1.58 -23.84 -10.10
N PHE A 419 -0.68 -23.13 -10.78
CA PHE A 419 -0.93 -21.83 -11.39
C PHE A 419 -1.03 -22.00 -12.91
N LYS A 420 -2.11 -21.49 -13.52
CA LYS A 420 -2.29 -21.49 -14.98
C LYS A 420 -2.40 -20.07 -15.50
N PRO A 421 -1.62 -19.67 -16.52
CA PRO A 421 -1.72 -18.34 -17.10
C PRO A 421 -3.13 -18.04 -17.64
N ARG A 422 -3.61 -16.81 -17.47
CA ARG A 422 -4.91 -16.29 -17.90
C ARG A 422 -4.72 -15.05 -18.77
N ASN A 423 -4.32 -15.28 -20.02
CA ASN A 423 -4.10 -14.21 -21.01
C ASN A 423 -5.40 -13.59 -21.55
N ASP A 424 -6.55 -14.17 -21.21
CA ASP A 424 -7.89 -13.69 -21.54
C ASP A 424 -8.41 -12.63 -20.55
N LEU A 425 -7.83 -12.53 -19.35
CA LEU A 425 -8.24 -11.53 -18.36
C LEU A 425 -7.56 -10.19 -18.64
N PRO A 426 -8.29 -9.06 -18.53
CA PRO A 426 -7.71 -7.74 -18.67
C PRO A 426 -6.75 -7.44 -17.53
N VAL A 427 -5.64 -6.78 -17.85
CA VAL A 427 -4.64 -6.31 -16.89
C VAL A 427 -4.54 -4.79 -16.94
N TYR A 428 -4.21 -4.17 -15.81
CA TYR A 428 -4.11 -2.70 -15.72
C TYR A 428 -2.78 -2.13 -16.25
N HIS A 429 -1.79 -2.99 -16.52
CA HIS A 429 -0.52 -2.62 -17.15
C HIS A 429 0.04 -3.82 -17.93
N PRO A 430 0.73 -3.62 -19.09
CA PRO A 430 1.26 -4.73 -19.91
C PRO A 430 2.24 -5.66 -19.20
N ASP A 431 2.90 -5.19 -18.15
CA ASP A 431 3.85 -5.97 -17.36
C ASP A 431 3.20 -6.90 -16.33
N VAL A 432 1.90 -6.76 -16.12
CA VAL A 432 1.16 -7.58 -15.16
C VAL A 432 0.77 -8.90 -15.83
N LYS A 433 1.06 -10.01 -15.17
CA LYS A 433 0.60 -11.34 -15.59
C LYS A 433 -0.57 -11.78 -14.71
N ALA A 434 -1.59 -12.39 -15.29
CA ALA A 434 -2.70 -13.00 -14.57
C ALA A 434 -2.58 -14.52 -14.58
N TYR A 435 -2.89 -15.14 -13.44
CA TYR A 435 -2.92 -16.60 -13.27
C TYR A 435 -4.21 -17.01 -12.59
N GLU A 436 -4.68 -18.22 -12.87
CA GLU A 436 -5.70 -18.90 -12.10
C GLU A 436 -5.06 -19.99 -11.23
N LEU A 437 -5.40 -19.97 -9.95
CA LEU A 437 -4.93 -20.92 -8.96
C LEU A 437 -5.92 -22.08 -8.84
N PHE A 438 -5.41 -23.30 -8.93
CA PHE A 438 -6.19 -24.53 -8.76
C PHE A 438 -5.70 -25.34 -7.57
N ASP A 439 -6.63 -25.92 -6.84
CA ASP A 439 -6.34 -26.90 -5.77
C ASP A 439 -5.90 -28.24 -6.37
N ALA A 440 -5.39 -29.13 -5.53
CA ALA A 440 -4.95 -30.47 -5.90
C ALA A 440 -6.06 -31.32 -6.57
N ASP A 441 -7.32 -31.08 -6.24
CA ASP A 441 -8.48 -31.75 -6.86
C ASP A 441 -8.93 -31.11 -8.20
N GLY A 442 -8.20 -30.09 -8.67
CA GLY A 442 -8.47 -29.37 -9.92
C GLY A 442 -9.54 -28.29 -9.80
N LYS A 443 -10.06 -28.02 -8.61
CA LYS A 443 -10.99 -26.90 -8.42
C LYS A 443 -10.26 -25.57 -8.41
N SER A 444 -10.79 -24.60 -9.14
CA SER A 444 -10.28 -23.23 -9.10
C SER A 444 -10.46 -22.59 -7.72
N LEU A 445 -9.42 -21.97 -7.18
CA LEU A 445 -9.41 -21.31 -5.88
C LEU A 445 -9.46 -19.79 -5.98
N ALA A 446 -8.68 -19.19 -6.88
CA ALA A 446 -8.47 -17.75 -6.93
C ALA A 446 -8.00 -17.28 -8.31
N ILE A 447 -8.06 -15.96 -8.54
CA ILE A 447 -7.27 -15.28 -9.57
C ILE A 447 -6.12 -14.55 -8.88
N PHE A 448 -4.93 -14.64 -9.48
CA PHE A 448 -3.71 -14.05 -8.99
C PHE A 448 -3.08 -13.15 -10.06
N PHE A 449 -2.81 -11.90 -9.69
CA PHE A 449 -2.08 -10.93 -10.53
C PHE A 449 -0.64 -10.78 -10.00
N ALA A 450 0.33 -10.94 -10.89
CA ALA A 450 1.76 -10.78 -10.62
C ALA A 450 2.26 -9.49 -11.26
N ASP A 451 2.49 -8.46 -10.45
CA ASP A 451 2.95 -7.13 -10.87
C ASP A 451 4.34 -6.81 -10.31
N TYR A 452 5.37 -7.42 -10.86
CA TYR A 452 6.69 -7.46 -10.24
C TYR A 452 7.68 -6.41 -10.75
N PHE A 453 7.43 -5.76 -11.89
CA PHE A 453 8.41 -4.85 -12.47
C PHE A 453 8.23 -3.41 -12.04
N ALA A 454 9.36 -2.74 -11.79
CA ALA A 454 9.40 -1.31 -11.47
C ALA A 454 8.97 -0.45 -12.66
N ARG A 455 8.22 0.62 -12.38
CA ARG A 455 7.84 1.63 -13.38
C ARG A 455 7.50 2.97 -12.73
N GLU A 456 7.41 4.00 -13.54
CA GLU A 456 6.92 5.29 -13.09
C GLU A 456 5.47 5.19 -12.59
N GLY A 457 5.15 5.94 -11.54
CA GLY A 457 3.81 5.89 -10.92
C GLY A 457 3.59 4.72 -9.98
N LYS A 458 4.52 3.78 -9.87
CA LYS A 458 4.46 2.67 -8.92
C LYS A 458 5.15 3.02 -7.61
N ARG A 459 4.50 2.76 -6.48
CA ARG A 459 5.08 2.94 -5.15
C ARG A 459 6.24 1.97 -4.94
N GLY A 460 7.30 2.41 -4.27
CA GLY A 460 8.44 1.55 -3.93
C GLY A 460 8.10 0.50 -2.87
N GLY A 461 8.95 -0.53 -2.79
CA GLY A 461 8.79 -1.69 -1.91
C GLY A 461 8.06 -2.84 -2.59
N ALA A 462 7.65 -3.83 -1.80
CA ALA A 462 6.85 -4.97 -2.22
C ALA A 462 5.61 -5.08 -1.32
N TRP A 463 4.52 -5.63 -1.84
CA TRP A 463 3.30 -5.85 -1.04
C TRP A 463 2.31 -6.77 -1.75
N MET A 464 1.51 -7.46 -0.95
CA MET A 464 0.29 -8.14 -1.36
C MET A 464 -0.93 -7.24 -1.16
N SER A 465 -1.92 -7.35 -2.03
CA SER A 465 -3.25 -6.77 -1.87
C SER A 465 -4.33 -7.63 -2.55
N SER A 466 -5.59 -7.22 -2.40
CA SER A 466 -6.73 -7.91 -3.04
C SER A 466 -7.61 -6.90 -3.79
N PHE A 467 -8.02 -7.24 -5.00
CA PHE A 467 -9.13 -6.58 -5.69
C PHE A 467 -10.47 -7.07 -5.15
N VAL A 468 -10.55 -8.37 -4.86
CA VAL A 468 -11.72 -9.04 -4.30
C VAL A 468 -11.28 -9.92 -3.14
N LYS A 469 -11.90 -9.76 -1.97
CA LYS A 469 -11.65 -10.60 -0.80
C LYS A 469 -12.54 -11.85 -0.85
N GLN A 470 -12.03 -12.97 -0.35
CA GLN A 470 -12.84 -14.17 -0.15
C GLN A 470 -13.98 -13.90 0.83
N SER A 471 -15.16 -14.45 0.56
CA SER A 471 -16.33 -14.37 1.43
C SER A 471 -17.30 -15.55 1.19
N GLY A 472 -17.48 -16.38 2.20
CA GLY A 472 -18.52 -17.41 2.20
C GLY A 472 -19.94 -16.80 2.26
N LEU A 473 -20.11 -15.63 2.90
CA LEU A 473 -21.40 -14.92 2.97
C LEU A 473 -21.92 -14.48 1.59
N LYS A 474 -21.00 -14.23 0.65
CA LYS A 474 -21.28 -13.74 -0.71
C LYS A 474 -20.93 -14.78 -1.78
N GLU A 475 -20.52 -15.98 -1.39
CA GLU A 475 -20.01 -17.04 -2.28
C GLU A 475 -18.88 -16.53 -3.21
N GLN A 476 -18.04 -15.64 -2.68
CA GLN A 476 -17.04 -14.87 -3.42
C GLN A 476 -15.65 -15.47 -3.24
N LYS A 477 -14.98 -15.76 -4.36
CA LYS A 477 -13.58 -16.20 -4.38
C LYS A 477 -12.63 -15.00 -4.50
N PRO A 478 -11.38 -15.11 -4.00
CA PRO A 478 -10.47 -13.99 -3.96
C PRO A 478 -9.83 -13.70 -5.31
N VAL A 479 -9.58 -12.41 -5.55
CA VAL A 479 -8.71 -11.89 -6.63
C VAL A 479 -7.59 -11.11 -5.97
N VAL A 480 -6.39 -11.68 -5.99
CA VAL A 480 -5.20 -11.22 -5.24
C VAL A 480 -4.17 -10.64 -6.19
N VAL A 481 -3.38 -9.69 -5.73
CA VAL A 481 -2.24 -9.14 -6.46
C VAL A 481 -1.01 -9.05 -5.58
N ASN A 482 0.14 -9.49 -6.10
CA ASN A 482 1.45 -9.19 -5.56
C ASN A 482 2.13 -8.14 -6.41
N VAL A 483 2.75 -7.17 -5.76
CA VAL A 483 3.42 -6.02 -6.40
C VAL A 483 4.86 -5.93 -5.89
N MET A 484 5.82 -5.80 -6.81
CA MET A 484 7.24 -5.57 -6.52
C MET A 484 7.84 -4.49 -7.42
N ASN A 485 9.13 -4.24 -7.28
CA ASN A 485 9.87 -3.23 -8.04
C ASN A 485 11.20 -3.77 -8.59
N ILE A 486 11.15 -4.95 -9.23
CA ILE A 486 12.28 -5.58 -9.90
C ILE A 486 12.64 -4.78 -11.16
N GLN A 487 13.93 -4.53 -11.39
CA GLN A 487 14.40 -3.87 -12.61
C GLN A 487 14.45 -4.89 -13.75
N LYS A 488 13.78 -4.61 -14.86
CA LYS A 488 13.83 -5.45 -16.06
C LYS A 488 15.22 -5.48 -16.68
N GLY A 489 15.57 -6.62 -17.29
CA GLY A 489 16.73 -6.71 -18.19
C GLY A 489 16.64 -5.68 -19.31
N ALA A 490 17.80 -5.13 -19.74
CA ALA A 490 17.87 -4.17 -20.82
C ALA A 490 17.62 -4.88 -22.17
N ASN A 491 17.00 -4.15 -23.13
CA ASN A 491 16.89 -4.56 -24.53
C ASN A 491 16.35 -5.99 -24.79
N GLY A 492 15.48 -6.49 -23.90
CA GLY A 492 14.91 -7.83 -24.02
C GLY A 492 15.79 -8.96 -23.47
N GLU A 493 16.93 -8.62 -22.84
CA GLU A 493 17.75 -9.58 -22.11
C GLU A 493 16.99 -10.18 -20.93
N PRO A 494 17.35 -11.41 -20.52
CA PRO A 494 16.77 -12.02 -19.32
C PRO A 494 16.87 -11.12 -18.10
N THR A 495 15.83 -11.06 -17.31
CA THR A 495 15.84 -10.31 -16.03
C THR A 495 16.50 -11.16 -14.97
N LEU A 496 17.74 -10.82 -14.61
CA LEU A 496 18.48 -11.46 -13.54
C LEU A 496 18.21 -10.75 -12.23
N ILE A 497 17.82 -11.49 -11.20
CA ILE A 497 17.46 -10.98 -9.89
C ILE A 497 18.45 -11.40 -8.80
N SER A 498 18.52 -10.66 -7.73
CA SER A 498 19.31 -11.03 -6.56
C SER A 498 18.64 -12.14 -5.75
N TYR A 499 19.39 -12.77 -4.85
CA TYR A 499 18.82 -13.70 -3.87
C TYR A 499 17.75 -13.02 -3.00
N ASP A 500 17.97 -11.79 -2.58
CA ASP A 500 17.04 -10.97 -1.80
C ASP A 500 15.72 -10.70 -2.56
N GLU A 501 15.80 -10.46 -3.88
CA GLU A 501 14.61 -10.32 -4.72
C GLU A 501 13.89 -11.66 -4.91
N ALA A 502 14.62 -12.77 -5.03
CA ALA A 502 14.04 -14.10 -5.11
C ALA A 502 13.30 -14.48 -3.83
N THR A 503 13.90 -14.29 -2.65
CA THR A 503 13.24 -14.51 -1.35
C THR A 503 12.03 -13.61 -1.17
N THR A 504 12.08 -12.35 -1.65
CA THR A 504 10.93 -11.45 -1.62
C THR A 504 9.77 -11.97 -2.46
N ILE A 505 10.01 -12.66 -3.60
CA ILE A 505 8.91 -13.27 -4.39
C ILE A 505 8.23 -14.39 -3.58
N PHE A 506 9.00 -15.23 -2.87
CA PHE A 506 8.44 -16.23 -1.94
C PHE A 506 7.62 -15.59 -0.83
N HIS A 507 8.15 -14.53 -0.20
CA HIS A 507 7.49 -13.75 0.85
C HIS A 507 6.14 -13.19 0.38
N GLU A 508 6.11 -12.45 -0.72
CA GLU A 508 4.90 -11.84 -1.23
C GLU A 508 3.86 -12.88 -1.67
N LEU A 509 4.33 -14.02 -2.24
CA LEU A 509 3.39 -15.10 -2.53
C LEU A 509 2.88 -15.76 -1.25
N GLY A 510 3.65 -15.83 -0.17
CA GLY A 510 3.18 -16.28 1.15
C GLY A 510 1.99 -15.44 1.64
N HIS A 511 2.06 -14.12 1.53
CA HIS A 511 0.89 -13.25 1.75
C HIS A 511 -0.23 -13.50 0.73
N GLY A 512 0.14 -13.71 -0.54
CA GLY A 512 -0.82 -14.05 -1.59
C GLY A 512 -1.61 -15.31 -1.26
N LEU A 513 -0.93 -16.37 -0.82
CA LEU A 513 -1.55 -17.63 -0.40
C LEU A 513 -2.43 -17.45 0.84
N HIS A 514 -2.00 -16.65 1.81
CA HIS A 514 -2.83 -16.30 2.97
C HIS A 514 -4.16 -15.66 2.54
N GLY A 515 -4.15 -14.85 1.47
CA GLY A 515 -5.37 -14.33 0.85
C GLY A 515 -6.16 -15.36 0.06
N MET A 516 -5.48 -16.16 -0.78
CA MET A 516 -6.10 -17.11 -1.71
C MET A 516 -6.64 -18.37 -1.02
N PHE A 517 -6.02 -18.82 0.07
CA PHE A 517 -6.48 -19.96 0.87
C PHE A 517 -7.56 -19.61 1.89
N SER A 518 -7.91 -18.33 2.01
CA SER A 518 -8.96 -17.92 2.93
C SER A 518 -10.26 -18.65 2.65
N ASN A 519 -10.87 -19.20 3.70
CA ASN A 519 -12.16 -19.90 3.63
C ASN A 519 -12.98 -19.58 4.88
N VAL A 520 -13.37 -18.31 5.00
CA VAL A 520 -14.18 -17.79 6.09
C VAL A 520 -15.54 -17.34 5.56
N LYS A 521 -16.53 -17.28 6.44
CA LYS A 521 -17.86 -16.79 6.09
C LYS A 521 -17.85 -15.27 5.85
N TYR A 522 -17.10 -14.52 6.66
CA TYR A 522 -17.18 -13.06 6.70
C TYR A 522 -15.92 -12.39 6.15
N PRO A 523 -16.01 -11.53 5.11
CA PRO A 523 -14.85 -10.91 4.46
C PRO A 523 -14.03 -10.00 5.39
N THR A 524 -14.60 -9.48 6.48
CA THR A 524 -13.85 -8.74 7.51
C THR A 524 -12.76 -9.60 8.18
N LEU A 525 -12.91 -10.93 8.19
CA LEU A 525 -11.96 -11.88 8.78
C LEU A 525 -11.07 -12.58 7.74
N SER A 526 -11.22 -12.26 6.47
CA SER A 526 -10.61 -12.98 5.34
C SER A 526 -9.12 -12.64 5.18
N GLY A 527 -8.33 -13.66 4.87
CA GLY A 527 -6.94 -13.57 4.45
C GLY A 527 -6.04 -12.85 5.45
N THR A 528 -5.33 -11.84 4.99
CA THR A 528 -4.40 -11.02 5.79
C THR A 528 -5.08 -10.09 6.81
N SER A 529 -6.41 -10.22 7.03
CA SER A 529 -7.14 -9.48 8.07
C SER A 529 -6.93 -10.07 9.48
N VAL A 530 -5.70 -10.23 9.88
CA VAL A 530 -5.22 -10.78 11.17
C VAL A 530 -4.49 -9.70 11.97
N SER A 531 -3.99 -10.05 13.15
CA SER A 531 -3.10 -9.16 13.93
C SER A 531 -1.86 -8.82 13.12
N ARG A 532 -1.42 -7.56 13.17
CA ARG A 532 -0.31 -7.09 12.34
C ARG A 532 1.03 -7.75 12.73
N ASP A 533 1.19 -8.10 14.00
CA ASP A 533 2.33 -8.83 14.52
C ASP A 533 2.24 -10.37 14.35
N PHE A 534 1.26 -10.83 13.56
CA PHE A 534 1.13 -12.20 13.08
C PHE A 534 1.24 -12.30 11.56
N VAL A 535 0.83 -11.25 10.84
CA VAL A 535 0.63 -11.28 9.38
C VAL A 535 1.87 -11.70 8.58
N GLU A 536 3.07 -11.42 9.13
CA GLU A 536 4.34 -11.77 8.49
C GLU A 536 4.78 -13.24 8.77
N PHE A 537 4.10 -13.98 9.64
CA PHE A 537 4.48 -15.36 9.94
C PHE A 537 4.37 -16.28 8.72
N PRO A 538 3.25 -16.29 7.95
CA PRO A 538 3.15 -17.11 6.75
C PRO A 538 4.15 -16.69 5.66
N SER A 539 4.35 -15.39 5.45
CA SER A 539 5.25 -14.89 4.42
C SER A 539 6.72 -15.22 4.71
N THR A 540 7.16 -15.03 5.95
CA THR A 540 8.52 -15.37 6.38
C THR A 540 8.78 -16.90 6.33
N PHE A 541 7.77 -17.71 6.62
CA PHE A 541 7.87 -19.16 6.48
C PHE A 541 8.15 -19.58 5.03
N GLU A 542 7.55 -18.92 4.05
CA GLU A 542 7.77 -19.24 2.64
C GLU A 542 9.17 -18.85 2.15
N GLU A 543 9.83 -17.88 2.77
CA GLU A 543 11.20 -17.47 2.41
C GLU A 543 12.22 -18.60 2.59
N ASP A 544 12.06 -19.45 3.61
CA ASP A 544 13.00 -20.54 3.92
C ASP A 544 13.14 -21.55 2.78
N TRP A 545 12.10 -21.67 1.94
CA TRP A 545 12.11 -22.59 0.80
C TRP A 545 12.97 -22.13 -0.35
N ALA A 546 13.29 -20.85 -0.48
CA ALA A 546 14.06 -20.31 -1.60
C ALA A 546 15.42 -21.01 -1.76
N MET A 547 16.08 -21.39 -0.64
CA MET A 547 17.37 -22.07 -0.64
C MET A 547 17.29 -23.56 -0.33
N TYR A 548 16.08 -24.12 -0.24
CA TYR A 548 15.96 -25.55 -0.03
C TYR A 548 16.60 -26.33 -1.18
N PRO A 549 17.48 -27.34 -0.93
CA PRO A 549 18.31 -27.96 -1.96
C PRO A 549 17.55 -28.48 -3.19
N GLU A 550 16.37 -29.08 -3.00
CA GLU A 550 15.52 -29.57 -4.09
C GLU A 550 14.95 -28.38 -4.92
N VAL A 551 14.57 -27.31 -4.28
CA VAL A 551 13.97 -26.12 -4.91
C VAL A 551 15.04 -25.37 -5.71
N ILE A 552 16.18 -25.07 -5.11
CA ILE A 552 17.27 -24.35 -5.80
C ILE A 552 17.82 -25.15 -6.98
N ALA A 553 17.93 -26.48 -6.87
CA ALA A 553 18.36 -27.34 -7.99
C ALA A 553 17.36 -27.28 -9.17
N ASN A 554 16.09 -26.99 -8.92
CA ASN A 554 15.08 -26.90 -9.97
C ASN A 554 15.18 -25.58 -10.74
N TYR A 555 15.33 -24.43 -10.06
CA TYR A 555 15.27 -23.13 -10.72
C TYR A 555 16.63 -22.46 -10.98
N ALA A 556 17.66 -22.71 -10.15
CA ALA A 556 18.95 -22.01 -10.24
C ALA A 556 19.83 -22.62 -11.35
N LYS A 557 19.60 -22.17 -12.58
CA LYS A 557 20.33 -22.59 -13.78
C LYS A 557 20.88 -21.37 -14.48
N HIS A 558 22.20 -21.41 -14.84
CA HIS A 558 22.86 -20.35 -15.58
C HIS A 558 22.15 -20.01 -16.89
#